data_2e59e4ccb9f2bc9137d5745ac9b9fb52
#
_entry.id   2e59e4ccb9f2bc9137d5745ac9b9fb52
#
_cell.length_a   1.000
_cell.length_b   1.000
_cell.length_c   1.000
_cell.angle_alpha   90.00
_cell.angle_beta   90.00
_cell.angle_gamma   90.00
#
_symmetry.space_group_name_H-M   'P 1'
#
loop_
_entity.id
_entity.type
_entity.pdbx_description
1 polymer ?
#
loop_
_entity_poly.entity_id
_entity_poly.type
_entity_poly.pdbx_seq_one_letter_code
_entity_poly.pdbx_strand_id
1 'polypeptide(L)'
;CEMVYYHQFGDTERLHKIFPVLCAYYKWLKLNRTWRNGTYWSSGWGTGMDNMPRVPEDYSPIYSHGHMVWLDTNLQQLFTANLLLEMGFYLERWQEIEEFEDEAKMLGRYVRENLWDEKTGFLYDQYADGSLCTTKGIGAFWALFADVLDKPQTDRLGKELENPSTFKRPSRVPSLSADHPKYKENGRYWQGGVWPGTNYMVMLGLNRKGYRELAREIALNHYAQVLEVYKNTGTFWEYYSPEKAEPGFMARKNFVGWAGLPPIAEFIEFIIGIRGDYMERRIEWDVNLTEANGIERYPFGPDGMITLKAAPRRSVNEQPRITVESNIDFELVVRYGKQEKKIAVITGKHTY
;
A
#
# COMPACT_ATOMS: atom_id res chain seq x y z
N CYS A 1 -1.61 -1.55 10.21
CA CYS A 1 -0.87 -2.65 10.89
C CYS A 1 -1.83 -3.56 11.67
N GLU A 2 -2.69 -3.03 12.58
CA GLU A 2 -3.50 -3.84 13.50
C GLU A 2 -4.46 -4.81 12.79
N MET A 3 -5.18 -4.37 11.74
CA MET A 3 -6.05 -5.26 10.97
C MET A 3 -5.27 -6.33 10.20
N VAL A 4 -4.10 -5.99 9.66
CA VAL A 4 -3.23 -7.01 9.03
C VAL A 4 -2.79 -8.07 10.04
N TYR A 5 -2.43 -7.64 11.25
CA TYR A 5 -2.10 -8.55 12.35
C TYR A 5 -3.30 -9.42 12.74
N TYR A 6 -4.48 -8.82 12.86
CA TYR A 6 -5.71 -9.53 13.17
C TYR A 6 -6.09 -10.57 12.10
N HIS A 7 -6.03 -10.20 10.83
CA HIS A 7 -6.26 -11.12 9.72
C HIS A 7 -5.22 -12.25 9.64
N GLN A 8 -3.99 -12.01 10.09
CA GLN A 8 -2.94 -13.02 10.10
C GLN A 8 -3.06 -13.99 11.29
N PHE A 9 -3.43 -13.50 12.48
CA PHE A 9 -3.33 -14.25 13.73
C PHE A 9 -4.66 -14.48 14.46
N GLY A 10 -5.72 -13.74 14.17
CA GLY A 10 -7.02 -13.85 14.84
C GLY A 10 -7.02 -13.38 16.30
N ASP A 11 -6.07 -12.51 16.68
CA ASP A 11 -5.91 -12.04 18.07
C ASP A 11 -6.97 -10.98 18.43
N THR A 12 -8.14 -11.48 18.82
CA THR A 12 -9.28 -10.64 19.24
C THR A 12 -9.00 -9.87 20.53
N GLU A 13 -8.18 -10.41 21.45
CA GLU A 13 -7.84 -9.72 22.69
C GLU A 13 -7.04 -8.45 22.41
N ARG A 14 -6.06 -8.53 21.51
CA ARG A 14 -5.32 -7.36 21.05
C ARG A 14 -6.25 -6.35 20.36
N LEU A 15 -7.14 -6.82 19.50
CA LEU A 15 -8.09 -5.95 18.80
C LEU A 15 -8.99 -5.20 19.80
N HIS A 16 -9.50 -5.86 20.83
CA HIS A 16 -10.26 -5.23 21.92
C HIS A 16 -9.48 -4.13 22.64
N LYS A 17 -8.18 -4.35 22.89
CA LYS A 17 -7.32 -3.37 23.59
C LYS A 17 -7.01 -2.14 22.74
N ILE A 18 -6.75 -2.33 21.45
CA ILE A 18 -6.28 -1.25 20.59
C ILE A 18 -7.42 -0.40 20.00
N PHE A 19 -8.60 -0.98 19.76
CA PHE A 19 -9.73 -0.30 19.15
C PHE A 19 -10.09 1.03 19.82
N PRO A 20 -10.31 1.13 21.17
CA PRO A 20 -10.64 2.41 21.79
C PRO A 20 -9.54 3.45 21.66
N VAL A 21 -8.27 3.03 21.63
CA VAL A 21 -7.11 3.92 21.44
C VAL A 21 -7.12 4.52 20.02
N LEU A 22 -7.38 3.69 19.02
CA LEU A 22 -7.47 4.15 17.62
C LEU A 22 -8.68 5.06 17.40
N CYS A 23 -9.84 4.74 17.98
CA CYS A 23 -11.01 5.62 17.98
C CYS A 23 -10.69 6.99 18.61
N ALA A 24 -10.05 7.01 19.77
CA ALA A 24 -9.65 8.25 20.43
C ALA A 24 -8.69 9.07 19.59
N TYR A 25 -7.70 8.43 18.94
CA TYR A 25 -6.75 9.11 18.06
C TYR A 25 -7.43 9.68 16.81
N TYR A 26 -8.35 8.92 16.19
CA TYR A 26 -9.16 9.38 15.07
C TYR A 26 -9.95 10.65 15.45
N LYS A 27 -10.66 10.61 16.58
CA LYS A 27 -11.44 11.74 17.10
C LYS A 27 -10.56 12.96 17.41
N TRP A 28 -9.37 12.72 17.94
CA TRP A 28 -8.41 13.81 18.16
C TRP A 28 -8.00 14.49 16.86
N LEU A 29 -7.71 13.73 15.77
CA LEU A 29 -7.41 14.28 14.46
C LEU A 29 -8.61 15.06 13.91
N LYS A 30 -9.81 14.50 14.01
CA LYS A 30 -11.05 15.17 13.60
C LYS A 30 -11.25 16.51 14.30
N LEU A 31 -11.02 16.57 15.62
CA LEU A 31 -11.17 17.80 16.39
C LEU A 31 -10.10 18.85 16.08
N ASN A 32 -8.86 18.43 15.83
CA ASN A 32 -7.71 19.33 15.79
C ASN A 32 -7.15 19.59 14.39
N ARG A 33 -7.57 18.81 13.37
CA ARG A 33 -6.97 18.83 12.01
C ARG A 33 -7.99 18.94 10.89
N THR A 34 -9.21 19.44 11.18
CA THR A 34 -10.23 19.66 10.15
C THR A 34 -10.51 21.13 9.90
N TRP A 35 -10.89 21.43 8.68
CA TRP A 35 -11.54 22.68 8.30
C TRP A 35 -13.02 22.66 8.71
N ARG A 36 -13.69 23.81 8.62
CA ARG A 36 -15.12 23.94 8.97
C ARG A 36 -16.05 23.03 8.12
N ASN A 37 -15.61 22.64 6.93
CA ASN A 37 -16.34 21.72 6.04
C ASN A 37 -16.08 20.24 6.35
N GLY A 38 -15.34 19.92 7.40
CA GLY A 38 -15.01 18.56 7.81
C GLY A 38 -13.80 17.93 7.11
N THR A 39 -13.22 18.58 6.10
CA THR A 39 -12.03 18.06 5.43
C THR A 39 -10.77 18.28 6.25
N TYR A 40 -9.80 17.39 6.09
CA TYR A 40 -8.56 17.41 6.87
C TYR A 40 -7.46 18.22 6.20
N TRP A 41 -6.66 18.86 7.04
CA TRP A 41 -5.42 19.52 6.68
C TRP A 41 -4.23 18.90 7.40
N SER A 42 -3.04 19.07 6.84
CA SER A 42 -1.79 18.61 7.43
C SER A 42 -0.65 19.61 7.16
N SER A 43 0.56 19.15 7.21
CA SER A 43 1.77 19.82 6.75
C SER A 43 2.70 18.77 6.15
N GLY A 44 3.75 19.16 5.47
CA GLY A 44 4.74 18.20 4.95
C GLY A 44 5.28 17.29 6.04
N TRP A 45 5.63 17.87 7.19
CA TRP A 45 6.04 17.09 8.37
C TRP A 45 4.94 16.15 8.89
N GLY A 46 3.69 16.60 8.90
CA GLY A 46 2.55 15.80 9.38
C GLY A 46 2.21 14.61 8.49
N THR A 47 2.47 14.69 7.19
CA THR A 47 2.30 13.58 6.24
C THR A 47 3.57 12.77 6.03
N GLY A 48 4.73 13.26 6.54
CA GLY A 48 6.05 12.69 6.28
C GLY A 48 6.58 12.96 4.87
N MET A 49 5.89 13.78 4.06
CA MET A 49 6.33 14.17 2.71
C MET A 49 6.86 15.62 2.70
N ASP A 50 7.88 15.88 3.50
CA ASP A 50 8.34 17.18 3.97
C ASP A 50 8.54 18.23 2.86
N ASN A 51 9.19 17.89 1.77
CA ASN A 51 9.52 18.81 0.69
C ASN A 51 8.73 18.56 -0.60
N MET A 52 7.59 17.87 -0.51
CA MET A 52 6.68 17.70 -1.63
C MET A 52 6.19 19.08 -2.11
N PRO A 53 6.33 19.43 -3.38
CA PRO A 53 6.05 20.78 -3.87
C PRO A 53 4.54 20.98 -4.16
N ARG A 54 3.71 20.97 -3.13
CA ARG A 54 2.24 21.01 -3.23
C ARG A 54 1.59 22.19 -2.54
N VAL A 55 2.27 22.83 -1.59
CA VAL A 55 1.76 24.05 -0.95
C VAL A 55 2.09 25.28 -1.81
N PRO A 56 1.30 26.38 -1.72
CA PRO A 56 1.61 27.63 -2.41
C PRO A 56 3.01 28.16 -2.05
N GLU A 57 3.65 28.89 -2.97
CA GLU A 57 5.07 29.26 -2.83
C GLU A 57 5.39 30.12 -1.60
N ASP A 58 4.41 30.91 -1.12
CA ASP A 58 4.56 31.76 0.08
C ASP A 58 4.55 30.96 1.39
N TYR A 59 4.31 29.65 1.33
CA TYR A 59 4.22 28.78 2.51
C TYR A 59 5.38 27.80 2.59
N SER A 60 5.83 27.51 3.80
CA SER A 60 6.78 26.41 4.02
C SER A 60 6.15 25.07 3.67
N PRO A 61 6.72 24.28 2.75
CA PRO A 61 6.22 22.95 2.44
C PRO A 61 6.30 22.00 3.65
N ILE A 62 7.18 22.27 4.61
CA ILE A 62 7.42 21.41 5.77
C ILE A 62 6.41 21.70 6.89
N TYR A 63 6.23 22.99 7.26
CA TYR A 63 5.55 23.36 8.51
C TYR A 63 4.15 23.95 8.31
N SER A 64 3.83 24.44 7.12
CA SER A 64 2.54 25.10 6.87
C SER A 64 1.51 24.11 6.33
N HIS A 65 0.25 24.32 6.70
CA HIS A 65 -0.90 23.66 6.08
C HIS A 65 -1.31 24.30 4.73
N GLY A 66 -0.71 25.44 4.34
CA GLY A 66 -0.96 26.13 3.06
C GLY A 66 -2.40 26.60 2.87
N HIS A 67 -3.23 26.62 3.90
CA HIS A 67 -4.69 26.86 3.84
C HIS A 67 -5.40 25.97 2.81
N MET A 68 -4.98 24.70 2.69
CA MET A 68 -5.47 23.80 1.66
C MET A 68 -6.07 22.51 2.26
N VAL A 69 -6.87 21.81 1.45
CA VAL A 69 -7.33 20.44 1.73
C VAL A 69 -6.26 19.46 1.25
N TRP A 70 -5.79 18.61 2.15
CA TRP A 70 -4.70 17.66 1.89
C TRP A 70 -5.26 16.32 1.44
N LEU A 71 -5.07 15.98 0.18
CA LEU A 71 -5.62 14.78 -0.45
C LEU A 71 -5.27 13.50 0.32
N ASP A 72 -3.98 13.24 0.52
CA ASP A 72 -3.50 12.02 1.19
C ASP A 72 -4.01 11.89 2.63
N THR A 73 -4.08 13.01 3.36
CA THR A 73 -4.64 13.01 4.72
C THR A 73 -6.12 12.66 4.72
N ASN A 74 -6.91 13.21 3.80
CA ASN A 74 -8.33 12.87 3.67
C ASN A 74 -8.54 11.40 3.24
N LEU A 75 -7.72 10.90 2.31
CA LEU A 75 -7.76 9.48 1.91
C LEU A 75 -7.37 8.54 3.04
N GLN A 76 -6.35 8.88 3.83
CA GLN A 76 -5.93 8.09 4.98
C GLN A 76 -6.98 8.10 6.09
N GLN A 77 -7.63 9.24 6.33
CA GLN A 77 -8.73 9.31 7.31
C GLN A 77 -9.96 8.53 6.86
N LEU A 78 -10.33 8.63 5.57
CA LEU A 78 -11.38 7.80 4.99
C LEU A 78 -11.06 6.29 5.14
N PHE A 79 -9.84 5.89 4.80
CA PHE A 79 -9.40 4.51 4.96
C PHE A 79 -9.42 4.08 6.43
N THR A 80 -8.96 4.95 7.34
CA THR A 80 -8.97 4.66 8.79
C THR A 80 -10.40 4.53 9.32
N ALA A 81 -11.34 5.37 8.88
CA ALA A 81 -12.77 5.24 9.23
C ALA A 81 -13.30 3.87 8.81
N ASN A 82 -13.03 3.42 7.57
CA ASN A 82 -13.42 2.10 7.09
C ASN A 82 -12.80 0.95 7.91
N LEU A 83 -11.54 1.09 8.32
CA LEU A 83 -10.90 0.09 9.19
C LEU A 83 -11.50 0.07 10.61
N LEU A 84 -11.89 1.22 11.17
CA LEU A 84 -12.57 1.27 12.46
C LEU A 84 -13.98 0.68 12.39
N LEU A 85 -14.69 0.85 11.26
CA LEU A 85 -15.95 0.16 11.00
C LEU A 85 -15.76 -1.36 10.98
N GLU A 86 -14.74 -1.84 10.28
CA GLU A 86 -14.40 -3.26 10.20
C GLU A 86 -14.02 -3.83 11.59
N MET A 87 -13.17 -3.13 12.35
CA MET A 87 -12.81 -3.52 13.72
C MET A 87 -14.05 -3.60 14.63
N GLY A 88 -14.89 -2.57 14.59
CA GLY A 88 -16.12 -2.53 15.40
C GLY A 88 -17.11 -3.62 15.02
N PHE A 89 -17.17 -4.02 13.74
CA PHE A 89 -17.93 -5.16 13.27
C PHE A 89 -17.43 -6.46 13.93
N TYR A 90 -16.15 -6.76 13.87
CA TYR A 90 -15.57 -7.96 14.50
C TYR A 90 -15.70 -7.97 16.02
N LEU A 91 -15.76 -6.80 16.66
CA LEU A 91 -15.89 -6.64 18.11
C LEU A 91 -17.35 -6.47 18.59
N GLU A 92 -18.32 -6.48 17.68
CA GLU A 92 -19.76 -6.26 17.97
C GLU A 92 -20.04 -4.90 18.66
N ARG A 93 -19.21 -3.86 18.36
CA ARG A 93 -19.27 -2.54 19.00
C ARG A 93 -20.02 -1.51 18.14
N TRP A 94 -21.24 -1.85 17.74
CA TRP A 94 -22.05 -1.13 16.76
C TRP A 94 -22.30 0.35 17.08
N GLN A 95 -22.57 0.67 18.34
CA GLN A 95 -22.83 2.06 18.76
C GLN A 95 -21.61 2.98 18.69
N GLU A 96 -20.41 2.41 18.78
CA GLU A 96 -19.15 3.17 18.77
C GLU A 96 -18.63 3.47 17.37
N ILE A 97 -19.18 2.80 16.35
CA ILE A 97 -18.71 2.93 14.96
C ILE A 97 -19.65 3.78 14.07
N GLU A 98 -20.85 4.13 14.52
CA GLU A 98 -21.84 4.89 13.74
C GLU A 98 -21.25 6.21 13.20
N GLU A 99 -20.51 6.95 14.03
CA GLU A 99 -19.89 8.22 13.62
C GLU A 99 -18.85 8.06 12.51
N PHE A 100 -18.16 6.91 12.41
CA PHE A 100 -17.17 6.64 11.37
C PHE A 100 -17.83 6.34 10.01
N GLU A 101 -19.03 5.82 10.00
CA GLU A 101 -19.81 5.61 8.78
C GLU A 101 -20.19 6.94 8.12
N ASP A 102 -20.70 7.89 8.90
CA ASP A 102 -21.03 9.23 8.41
C ASP A 102 -19.79 9.98 7.93
N GLU A 103 -18.69 9.87 8.67
CA GLU A 103 -17.41 10.46 8.29
C GLU A 103 -16.89 9.87 6.97
N ALA A 104 -16.91 8.54 6.82
CA ALA A 104 -16.48 7.87 5.59
C ALA A 104 -17.34 8.30 4.38
N LYS A 105 -18.67 8.40 4.55
CA LYS A 105 -19.59 8.89 3.51
C LYS A 105 -19.29 10.32 3.09
N MET A 106 -19.07 11.21 4.07
CA MET A 106 -18.75 12.61 3.84
C MET A 106 -17.42 12.77 3.10
N LEU A 107 -16.35 12.15 3.61
CA LEU A 107 -15.01 12.22 3.01
C LEU A 107 -14.99 11.60 1.61
N GLY A 108 -15.61 10.43 1.44
CA GLY A 108 -15.69 9.77 0.14
C GLY A 108 -16.39 10.61 -0.91
N ARG A 109 -17.48 11.28 -0.54
CA ARG A 109 -18.18 12.23 -1.42
C ARG A 109 -17.27 13.40 -1.78
N TYR A 110 -16.67 14.03 -0.77
CA TYR A 110 -15.82 15.21 -0.98
C TYR A 110 -14.66 14.91 -1.92
N VAL A 111 -13.97 13.79 -1.73
CA VAL A 111 -12.84 13.37 -2.59
C VAL A 111 -13.28 13.21 -4.04
N ARG A 112 -14.41 12.51 -4.29
CA ARG A 112 -14.90 12.29 -5.65
C ARG A 112 -15.34 13.59 -6.35
N GLU A 113 -16.01 14.47 -5.63
CA GLU A 113 -16.63 15.68 -6.21
C GLU A 113 -15.66 16.85 -6.34
N ASN A 114 -14.64 16.95 -5.47
CA ASN A 114 -13.80 18.13 -5.36
C ASN A 114 -12.31 17.89 -5.58
N LEU A 115 -11.79 16.66 -5.41
CA LEU A 115 -10.36 16.39 -5.51
C LEU A 115 -9.99 15.55 -6.75
N TRP A 116 -10.97 15.00 -7.47
CA TRP A 116 -10.78 14.32 -8.73
C TRP A 116 -10.85 15.30 -9.90
N ASP A 117 -9.83 15.29 -10.77
CA ASP A 117 -9.84 16.05 -12.01
C ASP A 117 -10.13 15.14 -13.21
N GLU A 118 -11.32 15.31 -13.80
CA GLU A 118 -11.74 14.56 -14.99
C GLU A 118 -10.84 14.79 -16.21
N LYS A 119 -10.19 15.92 -16.32
CA LYS A 119 -9.33 16.22 -17.46
C LYS A 119 -8.05 15.39 -17.43
N THR A 120 -7.39 15.33 -16.29
CA THR A 120 -6.12 14.60 -16.12
C THR A 120 -6.31 13.16 -15.68
N GLY A 121 -7.47 12.80 -15.10
CA GLY A 121 -7.72 11.45 -14.54
C GLY A 121 -6.88 11.17 -13.29
N PHE A 122 -6.68 12.21 -12.47
CA PHE A 122 -5.85 12.13 -11.28
C PHE A 122 -6.49 12.87 -10.11
N LEU A 123 -6.03 12.59 -8.90
CA LEU A 123 -6.46 13.23 -7.66
C LEU A 123 -5.42 14.26 -7.20
N TYR A 124 -5.92 15.39 -6.70
CA TYR A 124 -5.08 16.51 -6.26
C TYR A 124 -5.51 17.10 -4.93
N ASP A 125 -4.58 17.76 -4.24
CA ASP A 125 -4.90 18.69 -3.17
C ASP A 125 -5.75 19.86 -3.69
N GLN A 126 -6.51 20.51 -2.81
CA GLN A 126 -7.33 21.68 -3.18
C GLN A 126 -6.91 22.90 -2.38
N TYR A 127 -6.69 24.01 -3.06
CA TYR A 127 -6.38 25.30 -2.46
C TYR A 127 -7.62 25.95 -1.84
N ALA A 128 -7.41 27.00 -1.04
CA ALA A 128 -8.49 27.70 -0.33
C ALA A 128 -9.51 28.37 -1.26
N ASP A 129 -9.14 28.71 -2.48
CA ASP A 129 -10.03 29.28 -3.52
C ASP A 129 -10.83 28.21 -4.29
N GLY A 130 -10.66 26.94 -3.94
CA GLY A 130 -11.30 25.80 -4.59
C GLY A 130 -10.58 25.25 -5.81
N SER A 131 -9.50 25.87 -6.27
CA SER A 131 -8.71 25.36 -7.39
C SER A 131 -7.88 24.14 -6.97
N LEU A 132 -7.58 23.24 -7.93
CA LEU A 132 -6.76 22.07 -7.68
C LEU A 132 -5.27 22.39 -7.81
N CYS A 133 -4.48 21.84 -6.88
CA CYS A 133 -3.04 21.80 -7.01
C CYS A 133 -2.65 20.82 -8.13
N THR A 134 -1.86 21.25 -9.10
CA THR A 134 -1.50 20.41 -10.25
C THR A 134 -0.33 19.45 -9.98
N THR A 135 0.13 19.33 -8.74
CA THR A 135 1.23 18.43 -8.35
C THR A 135 0.75 17.00 -8.25
N LYS A 136 1.19 16.14 -9.16
CA LYS A 136 0.95 14.69 -9.08
C LYS A 136 1.95 14.07 -8.10
N GLY A 137 1.47 13.68 -6.92
CA GLY A 137 2.26 13.02 -5.89
C GLY A 137 1.80 11.58 -5.60
N ILE A 138 2.70 10.77 -5.08
CA ILE A 138 2.43 9.36 -4.73
C ILE A 138 1.29 9.20 -3.70
N GLY A 139 1.03 10.24 -2.90
CA GLY A 139 -0.08 10.26 -1.93
C GLY A 139 -1.47 10.05 -2.54
N ALA A 140 -1.66 10.34 -3.84
CA ALA A 140 -2.91 10.11 -4.53
C ALA A 140 -3.30 8.61 -4.61
N PHE A 141 -2.31 7.72 -4.59
CA PHE A 141 -2.56 6.28 -4.65
C PHE A 141 -3.14 5.68 -3.36
N TRP A 142 -3.24 6.45 -2.26
CA TRP A 142 -4.05 6.05 -1.11
C TRP A 142 -5.52 5.84 -1.48
N ALA A 143 -6.00 6.42 -2.59
CA ALA A 143 -7.33 6.17 -3.13
C ALA A 143 -7.62 4.70 -3.45
N LEU A 144 -6.58 3.90 -3.75
CA LEU A 144 -6.69 2.46 -3.97
C LEU A 144 -7.09 1.69 -2.70
N PHE A 145 -6.73 2.23 -1.52
CA PHE A 145 -7.13 1.68 -0.22
C PHE A 145 -8.44 2.25 0.28
N ALA A 146 -8.66 3.55 0.09
CA ALA A 146 -9.83 4.25 0.58
C ALA A 146 -11.14 3.82 -0.11
N ASP A 147 -11.04 3.07 -1.20
CA ASP A 147 -12.17 2.55 -1.99
C ASP A 147 -13.12 3.65 -2.48
N VAL A 148 -12.56 4.76 -2.86
CA VAL A 148 -13.28 5.99 -3.15
C VAL A 148 -13.57 6.18 -4.64
N LEU A 149 -12.79 5.54 -5.52
CA LEU A 149 -12.89 5.66 -6.98
C LEU A 149 -13.69 4.50 -7.57
N ASP A 150 -14.46 4.78 -8.61
CA ASP A 150 -15.07 3.75 -9.44
C ASP A 150 -14.02 3.04 -10.33
N LYS A 151 -14.46 2.00 -11.06
CA LYS A 151 -13.53 1.22 -11.90
C LYS A 151 -12.88 2.06 -13.00
N PRO A 152 -13.61 2.89 -13.81
CA PRO A 152 -13.02 3.79 -14.80
C PRO A 152 -12.01 4.78 -14.21
N GLN A 153 -12.29 5.39 -13.07
CA GLN A 153 -11.39 6.30 -12.38
C GLN A 153 -10.14 5.57 -11.87
N THR A 154 -10.32 4.37 -11.31
CA THR A 154 -9.21 3.52 -10.85
C THR A 154 -8.32 3.10 -12.01
N ASP A 155 -8.89 2.75 -13.17
CA ASP A 155 -8.14 2.42 -14.39
C ASP A 155 -7.31 3.62 -14.87
N ARG A 156 -7.87 4.84 -14.83
CA ARG A 156 -7.15 6.06 -15.21
C ARG A 156 -6.02 6.38 -14.24
N LEU A 157 -6.25 6.28 -12.94
CA LEU A 157 -5.22 6.46 -11.92
C LEU A 157 -4.09 5.41 -12.08
N GLY A 158 -4.43 4.16 -12.35
CA GLY A 158 -3.48 3.08 -12.58
C GLY A 158 -2.58 3.30 -13.81
N LYS A 159 -3.13 3.91 -14.88
CA LYS A 159 -2.35 4.25 -16.09
C LYS A 159 -1.20 5.22 -15.83
N GLU A 160 -1.30 6.08 -14.83
CA GLU A 160 -0.20 6.96 -14.44
C GLU A 160 1.01 6.18 -13.92
N LEU A 161 0.78 5.02 -13.29
CA LEU A 161 1.87 4.11 -12.86
C LEU A 161 2.56 3.43 -14.05
N GLU A 162 1.95 3.36 -15.22
CA GLU A 162 2.49 2.80 -16.44
C GLU A 162 3.02 3.87 -17.42
N ASN A 163 2.84 5.16 -17.08
CA ASN A 163 3.25 6.26 -17.93
C ASN A 163 4.73 6.63 -17.68
N PRO A 164 5.62 6.48 -18.70
CA PRO A 164 7.04 6.80 -18.56
C PRO A 164 7.32 8.28 -18.35
N SER A 165 6.39 9.17 -18.70
CA SER A 165 6.52 10.61 -18.46
C SER A 165 6.19 11.00 -17.03
N THR A 166 5.57 10.12 -16.25
CA THR A 166 5.13 10.41 -14.87
C THR A 166 5.76 9.44 -13.86
N PHE A 167 5.14 8.29 -13.60
CA PHE A 167 5.56 7.40 -12.50
C PHE A 167 6.29 6.12 -12.95
N LYS A 168 6.27 5.77 -14.25
CA LYS A 168 7.03 4.62 -14.76
C LYS A 168 8.49 4.99 -15.01
N ARG A 169 9.25 5.18 -13.93
CA ARG A 169 10.67 5.46 -14.02
C ARG A 169 11.50 4.16 -13.93
N PRO A 170 12.81 4.19 -14.26
CA PRO A 170 13.70 3.03 -14.12
C PRO A 170 13.62 2.37 -12.74
N SER A 171 13.57 3.15 -11.66
CA SER A 171 13.21 2.68 -10.32
C SER A 171 11.80 3.14 -9.98
N ARG A 172 10.91 2.19 -9.70
CA ARG A 172 9.47 2.39 -9.44
C ARG A 172 9.24 2.56 -7.94
N VAL A 173 8.33 3.35 -7.46
CA VAL A 173 7.55 4.44 -8.02
C VAL A 173 8.07 5.73 -7.39
N PRO A 174 8.39 6.78 -8.13
CA PRO A 174 8.86 8.02 -7.53
C PRO A 174 7.76 8.72 -6.73
N SER A 175 8.15 9.45 -5.71
CA SER A 175 7.22 10.20 -4.85
C SER A 175 6.52 11.36 -5.58
N LEU A 176 7.19 11.95 -6.55
CA LEU A 176 6.70 13.06 -7.39
C LEU A 176 6.75 12.65 -8.86
N SER A 177 5.74 13.00 -9.63
CA SER A 177 5.69 12.76 -11.07
C SER A 177 6.86 13.37 -11.81
N ALA A 178 7.44 12.65 -12.77
CA ALA A 178 8.66 13.05 -13.47
C ALA A 178 8.46 14.26 -14.41
N ASP A 179 7.23 14.55 -14.82
CA ASP A 179 6.89 15.74 -15.62
C ASP A 179 6.78 17.02 -14.78
N HIS A 180 6.89 16.94 -13.45
CA HIS A 180 6.82 18.10 -12.59
C HIS A 180 8.13 18.91 -12.61
N PRO A 181 8.10 20.26 -12.72
CA PRO A 181 9.32 21.08 -12.82
C PRO A 181 10.31 20.95 -11.64
N LYS A 182 9.82 20.58 -10.46
CA LYS A 182 10.63 20.36 -9.25
C LYS A 182 11.09 18.90 -9.08
N TYR A 183 10.77 18.00 -10.03
CA TYR A 183 11.27 16.62 -10.01
C TYR A 183 12.81 16.60 -10.08
N LYS A 184 13.41 15.69 -9.34
CA LYS A 184 14.87 15.51 -9.28
C LYS A 184 15.24 14.06 -9.60
N GLU A 185 15.98 13.88 -10.67
CA GLU A 185 16.45 12.57 -11.17
C GLU A 185 17.28 11.78 -10.15
N ASN A 186 17.96 12.47 -9.25
CA ASN A 186 18.70 11.84 -8.15
C ASN A 186 17.85 11.50 -6.93
N GLY A 187 16.53 11.72 -6.99
CA GLY A 187 15.63 11.42 -5.89
C GLY A 187 15.86 12.30 -4.67
N ARG A 188 15.74 13.62 -4.82
CA ARG A 188 15.95 14.55 -3.69
C ARG A 188 14.76 14.52 -2.73
N TYR A 189 14.78 13.56 -1.79
CA TYR A 189 13.76 13.36 -0.77
C TYR A 189 12.37 13.11 -1.42
N TRP A 190 11.34 13.93 -1.17
CA TRP A 190 10.01 13.78 -1.78
C TRP A 190 9.87 14.48 -3.15
N GLN A 191 10.94 14.95 -3.72
CA GLN A 191 11.01 15.49 -5.09
C GLN A 191 11.48 14.42 -6.09
N GLY A 192 10.94 13.22 -5.98
CA GLY A 192 11.22 12.09 -6.88
C GLY A 192 11.83 10.87 -6.21
N GLY A 193 12.21 10.93 -4.94
CA GLY A 193 12.75 9.76 -4.23
C GLY A 193 11.79 8.57 -4.27
N VAL A 194 12.34 7.37 -4.39
CA VAL A 194 11.61 6.10 -4.36
C VAL A 194 11.66 5.55 -2.93
N TRP A 195 10.52 5.56 -2.27
CA TRP A 195 10.39 5.22 -0.87
C TRP A 195 9.76 3.83 -0.70
N PRO A 196 10.41 2.88 -0.04
CA PRO A 196 9.86 1.53 0.11
C PRO A 196 8.47 1.50 0.74
N GLY A 197 8.21 2.34 1.76
CA GLY A 197 6.91 2.37 2.43
C GLY A 197 5.75 2.80 1.52
N THR A 198 5.94 3.85 0.71
CA THR A 198 4.90 4.29 -0.24
C THR A 198 4.79 3.38 -1.45
N ASN A 199 5.89 2.75 -1.88
CA ASN A 199 5.85 1.73 -2.93
C ASN A 199 5.06 0.50 -2.49
N TYR A 200 5.30 0.02 -1.28
CA TYR A 200 4.54 -1.08 -0.71
C TYR A 200 3.04 -0.75 -0.59
N MET A 201 2.69 0.47 -0.19
CA MET A 201 1.32 0.96 -0.21
C MET A 201 0.71 0.88 -1.61
N VAL A 202 1.40 1.35 -2.65
CA VAL A 202 0.92 1.28 -4.05
C VAL A 202 0.67 -0.16 -4.47
N MET A 203 1.61 -1.06 -4.20
CA MET A 203 1.50 -2.48 -4.56
C MET A 203 0.32 -3.17 -3.86
N LEU A 204 0.15 -2.96 -2.56
CA LEU A 204 -0.99 -3.50 -1.81
C LEU A 204 -2.31 -2.95 -2.34
N GLY A 205 -2.39 -1.64 -2.59
CA GLY A 205 -3.58 -1.00 -3.14
C GLY A 205 -3.97 -1.56 -4.52
N LEU A 206 -3.01 -1.70 -5.42
CA LEU A 206 -3.21 -2.33 -6.74
C LEU A 206 -3.70 -3.77 -6.61
N ASN A 207 -3.07 -4.56 -5.74
CA ASN A 207 -3.47 -5.95 -5.51
C ASN A 207 -4.91 -6.03 -5.00
N ARG A 208 -5.28 -5.18 -4.03
CA ARG A 208 -6.65 -5.08 -3.49
C ARG A 208 -7.69 -4.75 -4.56
N LYS A 209 -7.31 -3.94 -5.56
CA LYS A 209 -8.15 -3.57 -6.71
C LYS A 209 -8.09 -4.56 -7.87
N GLY A 210 -7.40 -5.68 -7.73
CA GLY A 210 -7.29 -6.74 -8.74
C GLY A 210 -6.24 -6.49 -9.83
N TYR A 211 -5.43 -5.43 -9.74
CA TYR A 211 -4.32 -5.16 -10.68
C TYR A 211 -3.05 -5.92 -10.28
N ARG A 212 -3.17 -7.25 -10.09
CA ARG A 212 -2.10 -8.11 -9.55
C ARG A 212 -0.83 -8.10 -10.39
N GLU A 213 -0.98 -8.10 -11.73
CA GLU A 213 0.16 -8.11 -12.65
C GLU A 213 0.99 -6.82 -12.52
N LEU A 214 0.32 -5.66 -12.48
CA LEU A 214 0.99 -4.38 -12.30
C LEU A 214 1.63 -4.26 -10.91
N ALA A 215 0.95 -4.71 -9.86
CA ALA A 215 1.50 -4.75 -8.51
C ALA A 215 2.79 -5.59 -8.46
N ARG A 216 2.78 -6.77 -9.09
CA ARG A 216 3.94 -7.65 -9.18
C ARG A 216 5.07 -7.06 -10.02
N GLU A 217 4.75 -6.42 -11.16
CA GLU A 217 5.76 -5.74 -12.00
C GLU A 217 6.50 -4.67 -11.19
N ILE A 218 5.75 -3.84 -10.45
CA ILE A 218 6.33 -2.82 -9.57
C ILE A 218 7.18 -3.46 -8.48
N ALA A 219 6.69 -4.52 -7.82
CA ALA A 219 7.43 -5.22 -6.77
C ALA A 219 8.75 -5.81 -7.29
N LEU A 220 8.73 -6.47 -8.44
CA LEU A 220 9.94 -7.02 -9.06
C LEU A 220 10.97 -5.93 -9.40
N ASN A 221 10.49 -4.80 -9.95
CA ASN A 221 11.35 -3.67 -10.27
C ASN A 221 11.95 -3.07 -9.00
N HIS A 222 11.11 -2.76 -8.01
CA HIS A 222 11.56 -2.15 -6.75
C HIS A 222 12.54 -3.05 -6.00
N TYR A 223 12.22 -4.35 -5.87
CA TYR A 223 13.10 -5.33 -5.25
C TYR A 223 14.46 -5.42 -5.97
N ALA A 224 14.46 -5.50 -7.30
CA ALA A 224 15.68 -5.59 -8.09
C ALA A 224 16.57 -4.35 -7.93
N GLN A 225 15.98 -3.15 -7.91
CA GLN A 225 16.69 -1.90 -7.70
C GLN A 225 17.31 -1.83 -6.29
N VAL A 226 16.54 -2.15 -5.26
CA VAL A 226 17.04 -2.19 -3.87
C VAL A 226 18.15 -3.22 -3.70
N LEU A 227 18.00 -4.41 -4.28
CA LEU A 227 19.02 -5.46 -4.25
C LEU A 227 20.32 -5.03 -4.94
N GLU A 228 20.23 -4.35 -6.08
CA GLU A 228 21.42 -3.84 -6.79
C GLU A 228 22.15 -2.77 -5.98
N VAL A 229 21.42 -1.84 -5.37
CA VAL A 229 22.01 -0.84 -4.46
C VAL A 229 22.66 -1.53 -3.25
N TYR A 230 22.02 -2.55 -2.69
CA TYR A 230 22.58 -3.33 -1.58
C TYR A 230 23.91 -4.02 -1.99
N LYS A 231 23.96 -4.66 -3.15
CA LYS A 231 25.18 -5.29 -3.68
C LYS A 231 26.33 -4.29 -3.83
N ASN A 232 26.02 -3.08 -4.31
CA ASN A 232 27.02 -2.05 -4.58
C ASN A 232 27.49 -1.31 -3.31
N THR A 233 26.65 -1.25 -2.25
CA THR A 233 26.92 -0.41 -1.08
C THR A 233 27.04 -1.19 0.24
N GLY A 234 26.65 -2.47 0.25
CA GLY A 234 26.69 -3.37 1.42
C GLY A 234 25.62 -3.04 2.48
N THR A 235 24.62 -2.19 2.16
CA THR A 235 23.62 -1.79 3.14
C THR A 235 22.31 -1.34 2.52
N PHE A 236 21.27 -1.20 3.34
CA PHE A 236 19.99 -0.57 2.99
C PHE A 236 20.03 0.93 3.24
N TRP A 237 19.24 1.65 2.43
CA TRP A 237 19.12 3.10 2.46
C TRP A 237 17.67 3.52 2.71
N GLU A 238 17.47 4.72 3.22
CA GLU A 238 16.17 5.26 3.58
C GLU A 238 15.22 5.38 2.37
N TYR A 239 15.74 5.80 1.22
CA TYR A 239 15.09 5.89 -0.08
C TYR A 239 16.11 5.83 -1.22
N TYR A 240 15.61 5.67 -2.45
CA TYR A 240 16.42 5.38 -3.62
C TYR A 240 16.20 6.41 -4.74
N SER A 241 17.15 6.49 -5.69
CA SER A 241 17.03 7.30 -6.90
C SER A 241 15.97 6.69 -7.84
N PRO A 242 15.12 7.51 -8.50
CA PRO A 242 14.15 7.03 -9.47
C PRO A 242 14.77 6.66 -10.83
N GLU A 243 15.93 7.20 -11.18
CA GLU A 243 16.52 7.03 -12.51
C GLU A 243 17.64 6.00 -12.57
N LYS A 244 18.22 5.64 -11.44
CA LYS A 244 19.35 4.72 -11.34
C LYS A 244 19.26 3.84 -10.12
N ALA A 245 19.90 2.68 -10.16
CA ALA A 245 20.09 1.82 -8.99
C ALA A 245 21.14 2.39 -8.03
N GLU A 246 20.80 3.51 -7.42
CA GLU A 246 21.66 4.28 -6.48
C GLU A 246 20.81 4.71 -5.27
N PRO A 247 21.44 5.00 -4.11
CA PRO A 247 20.74 5.68 -3.02
C PRO A 247 20.17 7.02 -3.50
N GLY A 248 19.04 7.43 -2.93
CA GLY A 248 18.53 8.78 -3.15
C GLY A 248 19.49 9.84 -2.62
N PHE A 249 19.48 11.03 -3.23
CA PHE A 249 20.35 12.13 -2.82
C PHE A 249 20.10 12.52 -1.35
N MET A 250 21.13 12.43 -0.51
CA MET A 250 21.10 12.61 0.95
C MET A 250 20.30 11.54 1.74
N ALA A 251 19.97 10.40 1.13
CA ALA A 251 19.35 9.31 1.85
C ALA A 251 20.24 8.82 3.01
N ARG A 252 19.57 8.40 4.11
CA ARG A 252 20.29 7.87 5.29
C ARG A 252 20.81 6.47 4.99
N LYS A 253 22.10 6.27 5.23
CA LYS A 253 22.76 4.97 5.16
C LYS A 253 22.42 4.11 6.39
N ASN A 254 22.50 2.79 6.25
CA ASN A 254 22.23 1.81 7.32
C ASN A 254 20.81 1.97 7.90
N PHE A 255 19.85 2.23 7.04
CA PHE A 255 18.47 2.43 7.43
C PHE A 255 17.69 1.11 7.33
N VAL A 256 17.20 0.59 8.47
CA VAL A 256 16.47 -0.68 8.53
C VAL A 256 14.96 -0.49 8.46
N GLY A 257 14.38 0.58 8.94
CA GLY A 257 12.92 0.85 8.99
C GLY A 257 12.13 0.25 7.82
N TRP A 258 11.50 1.08 7.01
CA TRP A 258 10.76 0.62 5.82
C TRP A 258 11.64 0.01 4.71
N ALA A 259 12.96 0.18 4.76
CA ALA A 259 13.87 -0.50 3.83
C ALA A 259 13.91 -2.03 4.01
N GLY A 260 13.31 -2.56 5.07
CA GLY A 260 13.06 -4.00 5.25
C GLY A 260 11.86 -4.54 4.44
N LEU A 261 10.99 -3.68 3.90
CA LEU A 261 9.82 -4.11 3.12
C LEU A 261 10.20 -4.90 1.85
N PRO A 262 11.12 -4.44 0.98
CA PRO A 262 11.49 -5.17 -0.22
C PRO A 262 11.98 -6.61 0.05
N PRO A 263 12.97 -6.84 0.93
CA PRO A 263 13.49 -8.19 1.13
C PRO A 263 12.59 -9.11 1.96
N ILE A 264 11.56 -8.59 2.63
CA ILE A 264 10.67 -9.38 3.48
C ILE A 264 9.26 -9.41 2.91
N ALA A 265 8.50 -8.32 3.07
CA ALA A 265 7.08 -8.30 2.73
C ALA A 265 6.84 -8.38 1.22
N GLU A 266 7.51 -7.54 0.42
CA GLU A 266 7.36 -7.57 -1.04
C GLU A 266 7.82 -8.90 -1.63
N PHE A 267 8.91 -9.47 -1.09
CA PHE A 267 9.40 -10.77 -1.54
C PHE A 267 8.40 -11.88 -1.29
N ILE A 268 7.82 -11.95 -0.09
CA ILE A 268 6.84 -12.98 0.27
C ILE A 268 5.53 -12.77 -0.48
N GLU A 269 4.98 -11.55 -0.46
CA GLU A 269 3.61 -11.30 -0.89
C GLU A 269 3.47 -11.11 -2.41
N PHE A 270 4.52 -10.62 -3.12
CA PHE A 270 4.43 -10.32 -4.54
C PHE A 270 5.39 -11.15 -5.40
N ILE A 271 6.58 -11.55 -4.92
CA ILE A 271 7.54 -12.32 -5.69
C ILE A 271 7.26 -13.81 -5.53
N ILE A 272 7.25 -14.32 -4.30
CA ILE A 272 6.75 -15.67 -4.00
C ILE A 272 5.23 -15.73 -4.19
N GLY A 273 4.51 -14.67 -3.81
CA GLY A 273 3.10 -14.49 -4.08
C GLY A 273 2.16 -15.08 -3.01
N ILE A 274 2.62 -15.24 -1.77
CA ILE A 274 1.86 -15.85 -0.67
C ILE A 274 1.27 -14.77 0.23
N ARG A 275 -0.05 -14.81 0.45
CA ARG A 275 -0.80 -13.93 1.35
C ARG A 275 -1.81 -14.75 2.13
N GLY A 276 -1.83 -14.59 3.45
CA GLY A 276 -2.74 -15.26 4.35
C GLY A 276 -3.83 -14.35 4.91
N ASP A 277 -5.04 -14.91 5.07
CA ASP A 277 -6.13 -14.34 5.84
C ASP A 277 -6.72 -15.46 6.72
N TYR A 278 -6.34 -15.45 7.99
CA TYR A 278 -6.79 -16.46 8.94
C TYR A 278 -8.27 -16.32 9.29
N MET A 279 -8.81 -15.09 9.27
CA MET A 279 -10.23 -14.88 9.54
C MET A 279 -11.11 -15.55 8.48
N GLU A 280 -10.65 -15.55 7.22
CA GLU A 280 -11.26 -16.27 6.11
C GLU A 280 -10.80 -17.73 5.99
N ARG A 281 -9.90 -18.19 6.87
CA ARG A 281 -9.25 -19.52 6.76
C ARG A 281 -8.67 -19.76 5.37
N ARG A 282 -8.05 -18.75 4.76
CA ARG A 282 -7.60 -18.77 3.38
C ARG A 282 -6.15 -18.32 3.23
N ILE A 283 -5.42 -19.04 2.38
CA ILE A 283 -4.14 -18.58 1.84
C ILE A 283 -4.28 -18.45 0.33
N GLU A 284 -3.89 -17.30 -0.20
CA GLU A 284 -3.73 -17.07 -1.62
C GLU A 284 -2.26 -17.26 -2.01
N TRP A 285 -2.01 -17.99 -3.09
CA TRP A 285 -0.69 -18.17 -3.65
C TRP A 285 -0.70 -17.91 -5.16
N ASP A 286 -0.18 -16.77 -5.57
CA ASP A 286 0.07 -16.43 -6.98
C ASP A 286 1.40 -17.07 -7.40
N VAL A 287 1.36 -18.29 -7.90
CA VAL A 287 2.56 -19.05 -8.30
C VAL A 287 3.07 -18.55 -9.64
N ASN A 288 3.90 -17.53 -9.62
CA ASN A 288 4.43 -16.87 -10.83
C ASN A 288 5.88 -17.26 -11.18
N LEU A 289 6.56 -18.00 -10.30
CA LEU A 289 7.91 -18.50 -10.55
C LEU A 289 7.86 -19.89 -11.17
N THR A 290 8.82 -20.19 -12.06
CA THR A 290 8.96 -21.49 -12.72
C THR A 290 9.96 -22.38 -12.00
N GLU A 291 10.88 -21.82 -11.24
CA GLU A 291 11.82 -22.52 -10.39
C GLU A 291 11.13 -23.09 -9.14
N ALA A 292 11.80 -24.00 -8.44
CA ALA A 292 11.35 -24.44 -7.13
C ALA A 292 11.26 -23.23 -6.17
N ASN A 293 10.09 -23.04 -5.60
CA ASN A 293 9.85 -21.90 -4.71
C ASN A 293 8.82 -22.26 -3.62
N GLY A 294 8.63 -21.33 -2.67
CA GLY A 294 7.64 -21.51 -1.61
C GLY A 294 8.06 -20.84 -0.32
N ILE A 295 7.44 -21.25 0.78
CA ILE A 295 7.72 -20.77 2.12
C ILE A 295 7.68 -21.94 3.11
N GLU A 296 8.57 -21.93 4.08
CA GLU A 296 8.59 -22.89 5.18
C GLU A 296 8.19 -22.19 6.48
N ARG A 297 7.38 -22.88 7.28
CA ARG A 297 7.00 -22.44 8.62
C ARG A 297 6.31 -21.06 8.62
N TYR A 298 5.42 -20.82 7.66
CA TYR A 298 4.60 -19.61 7.59
C TYR A 298 3.59 -19.65 8.75
N PRO A 299 3.63 -18.68 9.68
CA PRO A 299 2.68 -18.63 10.77
C PRO A 299 1.30 -18.22 10.25
N PHE A 300 0.24 -18.89 10.69
CA PHE A 300 -1.12 -18.66 10.21
C PHE A 300 -2.14 -18.93 11.32
N GLY A 301 -2.71 -17.89 11.88
CA GLY A 301 -3.50 -17.97 13.10
C GLY A 301 -2.66 -18.13 14.36
N PRO A 302 -3.29 -18.37 15.53
CA PRO A 302 -2.58 -18.42 16.82
C PRO A 302 -1.58 -19.56 16.90
N ASP A 303 -1.90 -20.75 16.34
CA ASP A 303 -1.12 -21.98 16.48
C ASP A 303 -0.78 -22.63 15.14
N GLY A 304 -1.21 -22.04 14.03
CA GLY A 304 -1.00 -22.58 12.69
C GLY A 304 0.41 -22.37 12.18
N MET A 305 0.97 -23.42 11.59
CA MET A 305 2.27 -23.41 10.94
C MET A 305 2.17 -24.14 9.61
N ILE A 306 2.44 -23.45 8.52
CA ILE A 306 2.22 -23.95 7.17
C ILE A 306 3.52 -23.91 6.37
N THR A 307 3.80 -24.97 5.64
CA THR A 307 4.86 -25.03 4.64
C THR A 307 4.24 -25.26 3.28
N LEU A 308 4.55 -24.42 2.32
CA LEU A 308 4.11 -24.47 0.93
C LEU A 308 5.32 -24.60 0.01
N LYS A 309 5.35 -25.59 -0.88
CA LYS A 309 6.45 -25.81 -1.83
C LYS A 309 5.89 -26.11 -3.22
N ALA A 310 6.30 -25.33 -4.22
CA ALA A 310 6.03 -25.60 -5.63
C ALA A 310 7.28 -26.23 -6.27
N ALA A 311 7.09 -27.33 -6.99
CA ALA A 311 8.14 -27.95 -7.78
C ALA A 311 8.47 -27.10 -9.02
N PRO A 312 9.68 -27.24 -9.61
CA PRO A 312 10.02 -26.59 -10.86
C PRO A 312 9.06 -27.02 -11.99
N ARG A 313 8.76 -26.08 -12.90
CA ARG A 313 7.90 -26.29 -14.05
C ARG A 313 8.42 -25.57 -15.28
N ARG A 314 7.93 -25.93 -16.47
CA ARG A 314 8.44 -25.41 -17.75
C ARG A 314 7.90 -24.04 -18.11
N SER A 315 6.71 -23.70 -17.59
CA SER A 315 6.00 -22.48 -17.93
C SER A 315 5.13 -22.01 -16.77
N VAL A 316 4.91 -20.69 -16.67
CA VAL A 316 3.97 -20.09 -15.73
C VAL A 316 2.52 -20.54 -15.93
N ASN A 317 2.18 -21.02 -17.14
CA ASN A 317 0.85 -21.53 -17.48
C ASN A 317 0.66 -23.01 -17.14
N GLU A 318 1.75 -23.75 -16.86
CA GLU A 318 1.69 -25.14 -16.42
C GLU A 318 1.20 -25.20 -14.98
N GLN A 319 0.29 -26.15 -14.69
CA GLN A 319 -0.20 -26.35 -13.32
C GLN A 319 0.98 -26.68 -12.37
N PRO A 320 1.17 -25.88 -11.31
CA PRO A 320 2.23 -26.18 -10.33
C PRO A 320 1.90 -27.45 -9.55
N ARG A 321 2.89 -28.30 -9.36
CA ARG A 321 2.82 -29.39 -8.39
C ARG A 321 3.19 -28.84 -7.01
N ILE A 322 2.22 -28.78 -6.10
CA ILE A 322 2.35 -28.13 -4.81
C ILE A 322 2.35 -29.18 -3.70
N THR A 323 3.34 -29.13 -2.82
CA THR A 323 3.35 -29.87 -1.55
C THR A 323 3.02 -28.90 -0.42
N VAL A 324 2.04 -29.27 0.39
CA VAL A 324 1.59 -28.53 1.58
C VAL A 324 1.82 -29.40 2.80
N GLU A 325 2.38 -28.82 3.85
CA GLU A 325 2.45 -29.41 5.18
C GLU A 325 1.86 -28.41 6.18
N SER A 326 0.82 -28.80 6.92
CA SER A 326 0.07 -27.92 7.80
C SER A 326 -0.43 -28.66 9.04
N ASN A 327 -0.45 -27.96 10.17
CA ASN A 327 -1.07 -28.46 11.40
C ASN A 327 -2.50 -27.93 11.61
N ILE A 328 -3.05 -27.20 10.64
CA ILE A 328 -4.44 -26.72 10.63
C ILE A 328 -5.06 -26.88 9.25
N ASP A 329 -6.38 -26.89 9.19
CA ASP A 329 -7.15 -26.91 7.95
C ASP A 329 -7.37 -25.50 7.43
N PHE A 330 -7.32 -25.31 6.07
CA PHE A 330 -7.56 -24.04 5.40
C PHE A 330 -7.88 -24.20 3.91
N GLU A 331 -8.41 -23.15 3.26
CA GLU A 331 -8.54 -23.07 1.80
C GLU A 331 -7.25 -22.50 1.20
N LEU A 332 -6.63 -23.21 0.27
CA LEU A 332 -5.52 -22.70 -0.55
C LEU A 332 -6.04 -22.31 -1.94
N VAL A 333 -5.98 -21.03 -2.26
CA VAL A 333 -6.31 -20.50 -3.59
C VAL A 333 -5.03 -20.33 -4.38
N VAL A 334 -4.81 -21.21 -5.37
CA VAL A 334 -3.62 -21.19 -6.24
C VAL A 334 -3.96 -20.53 -7.55
N ARG A 335 -3.17 -19.51 -7.93
CA ARG A 335 -3.27 -18.86 -9.25
C ARG A 335 -1.99 -19.07 -10.03
N TYR A 336 -2.13 -19.41 -11.30
CA TYR A 336 -1.01 -19.58 -12.23
C TYR A 336 -1.46 -19.29 -13.67
N GLY A 337 -0.69 -18.53 -14.40
CA GLY A 337 -1.13 -18.00 -15.70
C GLY A 337 -2.47 -17.28 -15.55
N LYS A 338 -3.49 -17.75 -16.29
CA LYS A 338 -4.88 -17.24 -16.20
C LYS A 338 -5.81 -18.17 -15.43
N GLN A 339 -5.26 -19.16 -14.73
CA GLN A 339 -6.02 -20.19 -14.03
C GLN A 339 -6.09 -19.89 -12.53
N GLU A 340 -7.20 -20.28 -11.91
CA GLU A 340 -7.38 -20.29 -10.44
C GLU A 340 -7.88 -21.67 -10.02
N LYS A 341 -7.30 -22.23 -8.97
CA LYS A 341 -7.71 -23.50 -8.36
C LYS A 341 -7.86 -23.32 -6.88
N LYS A 342 -8.99 -23.78 -6.32
CA LYS A 342 -9.24 -23.82 -4.89
C LYS A 342 -9.00 -25.24 -4.38
N ILE A 343 -8.29 -25.36 -3.27
CA ILE A 343 -7.88 -26.62 -2.67
C ILE A 343 -8.26 -26.57 -1.18
N ALA A 344 -9.12 -27.49 -0.73
CA ALA A 344 -9.31 -27.71 0.69
C ALA A 344 -8.10 -28.48 1.23
N VAL A 345 -7.31 -27.79 2.02
CA VAL A 345 -6.14 -28.40 2.69
C VAL A 345 -6.58 -28.92 4.05
N ILE A 346 -6.34 -30.18 4.30
CA ILE A 346 -6.50 -30.82 5.61
C ILE A 346 -5.13 -30.93 6.30
N THR A 347 -5.18 -30.99 7.62
CA THR A 347 -3.98 -31.21 8.47
C THR A 347 -3.15 -32.39 7.99
N GLY A 348 -1.83 -32.22 7.98
CA GLY A 348 -0.86 -33.23 7.51
C GLY A 348 -0.02 -32.74 6.32
N LYS A 349 0.58 -33.71 5.61
CA LYS A 349 1.40 -33.44 4.44
C LYS A 349 0.76 -34.03 3.19
N HIS A 350 0.46 -33.18 2.23
CA HIS A 350 -0.27 -33.51 0.99
C HIS A 350 0.43 -32.95 -0.22
N THR A 351 0.20 -33.58 -1.39
CA THR A 351 0.68 -33.07 -2.70
C THR A 351 -0.52 -32.95 -3.63
N TYR A 352 -0.64 -31.81 -4.28
CA TYR A 352 -1.75 -31.43 -5.17
C TYR A 352 -1.27 -31.16 -6.58
#